data_a5e5b9a2849da2aa2103edd6244b19ef
#
_entry.id   a5e5b9a2849da2aa2103edd6244b19ef
#
_cell.length_a   1.000
_cell.length_b   1.000
_cell.length_c   1.000
_cell.angle_alpha   90.00
_cell.angle_beta   90.00
_cell.angle_gamma   90.00
#
_symmetry.space_group_name_H-M   'P 1'
#
loop_
_entity.id
_entity.type
_entity.pdbx_description
1 polymer ?
#
loop_
_entity_poly.entity_id
_entity_poly.type
_entity_poly.pdbx_seq_one_letter_code
_entity_poly.pdbx_strand_id
1 'polypeptide(L)'
;MLRKLRHTARVLLSAVREKKKENQRSPEWRHTRDEYLKKNPTCAACGSVTKLQVHHKMPFHVNPHLELDENNLITLCMDENECHLEIGHGDSWKCYNPHVEKDAKRYMSSDKHHRDFLVEDIK
;
A
#
# COMPACT_ATOMS: atom_id res chain seq x y z
N MET A 1 2.30 -49.67 2.85
CA MET A 1 3.07 -48.82 1.92
C MET A 1 2.22 -47.77 1.26
N LEU A 2 1.12 -48.13 0.64
CA LEU A 2 0.23 -47.16 -0.03
C LEU A 2 -0.38 -46.11 0.92
N ARG A 3 -0.68 -46.45 2.17
CA ARG A 3 -1.19 -45.49 3.18
C ARG A 3 -0.17 -44.42 3.55
N LYS A 4 1.14 -44.76 3.65
CA LYS A 4 2.18 -43.78 3.97
C LYS A 4 2.40 -42.78 2.83
N LEU A 5 2.35 -43.23 1.58
CA LEU A 5 2.51 -42.38 0.40
C LEU A 5 1.34 -41.42 0.26
N ARG A 6 0.10 -41.88 0.52
CA ARG A 6 -1.08 -41.00 0.49
C ARG A 6 -1.05 -39.92 1.59
N HIS A 7 -0.58 -40.28 2.78
CA HIS A 7 -0.45 -39.34 3.89
C HIS A 7 0.61 -38.27 3.59
N THR A 8 1.75 -38.65 3.05
CA THR A 8 2.83 -37.73 2.65
C THR A 8 2.36 -36.78 1.57
N ALA A 9 1.62 -37.26 0.56
CA ALA A 9 1.06 -36.42 -0.49
C ALA A 9 0.05 -35.39 0.06
N ARG A 10 -0.79 -35.75 1.02
CA ARG A 10 -1.72 -34.84 1.67
C ARG A 10 -1.01 -33.76 2.46
N VAL A 11 0.04 -34.09 3.19
CA VAL A 11 0.82 -33.13 3.98
C VAL A 11 1.51 -32.14 3.04
N LEU A 12 2.08 -32.60 1.94
CA LEU A 12 2.73 -31.75 0.95
C LEU A 12 1.73 -30.80 0.26
N LEU A 13 0.55 -31.30 -0.12
CA LEU A 13 -0.50 -30.46 -0.70
C LEU A 13 -1.03 -29.41 0.27
N SER A 14 -1.18 -29.78 1.55
CA SER A 14 -1.59 -28.86 2.60
C SER A 14 -0.55 -27.75 2.79
N ALA A 15 0.74 -28.08 2.84
CA ALA A 15 1.82 -27.11 2.96
C ALA A 15 1.88 -26.15 1.75
N VAL A 16 1.67 -26.66 0.54
CA VAL A 16 1.63 -25.84 -0.68
C VAL A 16 0.42 -24.90 -0.66
N ARG A 17 -0.74 -25.37 -0.19
CA ARG A 17 -1.94 -24.53 -0.05
C ARG A 17 -1.73 -23.41 0.98
N GLU A 18 -1.09 -23.70 2.09
CA GLU A 18 -0.77 -22.72 3.13
C GLU A 18 0.19 -21.66 2.60
N LYS A 19 1.23 -22.04 1.85
CA LYS A 19 2.14 -21.10 1.20
C LYS A 19 1.42 -20.17 0.21
N LYS A 20 0.47 -20.72 -0.58
CA LYS A 20 -0.35 -19.90 -1.48
C LYS A 20 -1.22 -18.91 -0.71
N LYS A 21 -1.79 -19.32 0.43
CA LYS A 21 -2.57 -18.41 1.30
C LYS A 21 -1.70 -17.28 1.87
N GLU A 22 -0.48 -17.58 2.29
CA GLU A 22 0.45 -16.58 2.82
C GLU A 22 0.84 -15.53 1.77
N ASN A 23 0.90 -15.92 0.49
CA ASN A 23 1.27 -15.04 -0.60
C ASN A 23 0.08 -14.36 -1.27
N GLN A 24 -1.15 -14.70 -0.88
CA GLN A 24 -2.35 -14.09 -1.42
C GLN A 24 -2.83 -12.94 -0.53
N ARG A 25 -3.40 -11.93 -1.19
CA ARG A 25 -4.09 -10.85 -0.49
C ARG A 25 -5.18 -11.40 0.40
N SER A 26 -5.32 -10.86 1.60
CA SER A 26 -6.40 -11.24 2.52
C SER A 26 -7.77 -10.93 1.91
N PRO A 27 -8.76 -11.82 2.07
CA PRO A 27 -10.14 -11.49 1.68
C PRO A 27 -10.74 -10.34 2.49
N GLU A 28 -10.14 -9.98 3.63
CA GLU A 28 -10.54 -8.85 4.46
C GLU A 28 -9.98 -7.51 3.98
N TRP A 29 -9.06 -7.51 3.02
CA TRP A 29 -8.43 -6.28 2.54
C TRP A 29 -9.43 -5.24 2.05
N ARG A 30 -10.42 -5.66 1.28
CA ARG A 30 -11.43 -4.75 0.74
C ARG A 30 -12.19 -4.03 1.86
N HIS A 31 -12.57 -4.77 2.90
CA HIS A 31 -13.26 -4.22 4.06
C HIS A 31 -12.34 -3.26 4.82
N THR A 32 -11.12 -3.67 5.10
CA THR A 32 -10.12 -2.84 5.78
C THR A 32 -9.86 -1.54 5.03
N ARG A 33 -9.69 -1.62 3.71
CA ARG A 33 -9.50 -0.46 2.84
C ARG A 33 -10.69 0.50 2.92
N ASP A 34 -11.91 -0.03 2.80
CA ASP A 34 -13.11 0.78 2.80
C ASP A 34 -13.31 1.48 4.15
N GLU A 35 -13.06 0.78 5.24
CA GLU A 35 -13.12 1.36 6.59
C GLU A 35 -12.04 2.42 6.80
N TYR A 36 -10.83 2.18 6.30
CA TYR A 36 -9.75 3.15 6.38
C TYR A 36 -10.08 4.44 5.62
N LEU A 37 -10.65 4.32 4.42
CA LEU A 37 -11.06 5.48 3.61
C LEU A 37 -12.17 6.29 4.28
N LYS A 38 -13.09 5.65 5.00
CA LYS A 38 -14.11 6.36 5.77
C LYS A 38 -13.52 7.22 6.88
N LYS A 39 -12.48 6.72 7.53
CA LYS A 39 -11.78 7.45 8.61
C LYS A 39 -10.79 8.48 8.06
N ASN A 40 -10.27 8.26 6.87
CA ASN A 40 -9.23 9.09 6.26
C ASN A 40 -9.64 9.43 4.82
N PRO A 41 -10.67 10.30 4.64
CA PRO A 41 -11.29 10.53 3.35
C PRO A 41 -10.61 11.61 2.50
N THR A 42 -9.36 11.95 2.81
CA THR A 42 -8.62 12.95 2.05
C THR A 42 -7.21 12.46 1.76
N CYS A 43 -6.63 12.89 0.64
CA CYS A 43 -5.24 12.62 0.35
C CYS A 43 -4.32 13.21 1.42
N ALA A 44 -3.47 12.40 2.01
CA ALA A 44 -2.57 12.82 3.07
C ALA A 44 -1.51 13.84 2.59
N ALA A 45 -1.28 13.91 1.29
CA ALA A 45 -0.28 14.81 0.71
C ALA A 45 -0.89 16.11 0.18
N CYS A 46 -1.95 16.04 -0.64
CA CYS A 46 -2.50 17.23 -1.29
C CYS A 46 -3.90 17.63 -0.83
N GLY A 47 -4.55 16.81 0.00
CA GLY A 47 -5.90 17.10 0.51
C GLY A 47 -7.02 16.83 -0.48
N SER A 48 -6.76 16.24 -1.64
CA SER A 48 -7.80 15.87 -2.59
C SER A 48 -8.82 14.95 -1.95
N VAL A 49 -10.09 15.08 -2.35
CA VAL A 49 -11.19 14.22 -1.90
C VAL A 49 -11.66 13.27 -2.99
N THR A 50 -11.03 13.30 -4.16
CA THR A 50 -11.39 12.47 -5.31
C THR A 50 -10.25 11.53 -5.69
N LYS A 51 -10.62 10.43 -6.35
CA LYS A 51 -9.67 9.40 -6.82
C LYS A 51 -8.71 8.94 -5.72
N LEU A 52 -9.25 8.71 -4.55
CA LEU A 52 -8.48 8.28 -3.40
C LEU A 52 -8.18 6.79 -3.47
N GLN A 53 -6.98 6.43 -3.07
CA GLN A 53 -6.52 5.04 -2.96
C GLN A 53 -5.82 4.86 -1.62
N VAL A 54 -5.90 3.65 -1.07
CA VAL A 54 -5.16 3.31 0.14
C VAL A 54 -3.83 2.70 -0.27
N HIS A 55 -2.75 3.33 0.15
CA HIS A 55 -1.38 2.89 -0.11
C HIS A 55 -0.82 2.18 1.11
N HIS A 56 -0.14 1.05 0.90
CA HIS A 56 0.64 0.40 1.94
C HIS A 56 2.00 1.08 2.04
N LYS A 57 2.32 1.60 3.22
CA LYS A 57 3.64 2.23 3.47
C LYS A 57 4.75 1.22 3.24
N MET A 58 4.58 0.01 3.75
CA MET A 58 5.42 -1.14 3.41
C MET A 58 4.59 -2.08 2.54
N PRO A 59 5.04 -2.38 1.30
CA PRO A 59 4.26 -3.17 0.37
C PRO A 59 3.95 -4.58 0.85
N PHE A 60 2.86 -5.14 0.38
CA PHE A 60 2.45 -6.50 0.69
C PHE A 60 3.57 -7.52 0.40
N HIS A 61 4.24 -7.41 -0.72
CA HIS A 61 5.30 -8.36 -1.10
C HIS A 61 6.53 -8.27 -0.19
N VAL A 62 6.74 -7.15 0.50
CA VAL A 62 7.85 -6.99 1.44
C VAL A 62 7.46 -7.54 2.81
N ASN A 63 6.26 -7.26 3.29
CA ASN A 63 5.77 -7.77 4.56
C ASN A 63 4.26 -7.98 4.52
N PRO A 64 3.80 -9.20 4.15
CA PRO A 64 2.38 -9.52 4.07
C PRO A 64 1.63 -9.37 5.40
N HIS A 65 2.31 -9.49 6.53
CA HIS A 65 1.69 -9.39 7.85
C HIS A 65 1.17 -7.99 8.18
N LEU A 66 1.64 -6.97 7.45
CA LEU A 66 1.21 -5.60 7.63
C LEU A 66 0.08 -5.17 6.70
N GLU A 67 -0.47 -6.08 5.91
CA GLU A 67 -1.50 -5.76 4.92
C GLU A 67 -2.73 -5.08 5.52
N LEU A 68 -3.18 -5.56 6.68
CA LEU A 68 -4.40 -5.09 7.34
C LEU A 68 -4.12 -4.13 8.50
N ASP A 69 -2.87 -3.79 8.75
CA ASP A 69 -2.49 -2.89 9.83
C ASP A 69 -2.73 -1.44 9.41
N GLU A 70 -3.65 -0.77 10.09
CA GLU A 70 -3.97 0.64 9.81
C GLU A 70 -2.75 1.56 9.91
N ASN A 71 -1.80 1.24 10.77
CA ASN A 71 -0.56 2.02 10.91
C ASN A 71 0.33 1.92 9.67
N ASN A 72 0.11 0.90 8.84
CA ASN A 72 0.83 0.71 7.58
C ASN A 72 0.09 1.29 6.38
N LEU A 73 -1.03 1.95 6.60
CA LEU A 73 -1.86 2.50 5.53
C LEU A 73 -1.78 4.02 5.48
N ILE A 74 -1.97 4.57 4.29
CA ILE A 74 -2.05 6.01 4.07
C ILE A 74 -2.93 6.26 2.84
N THR A 75 -3.81 7.25 2.92
CA THR A 75 -4.66 7.64 1.80
C THR A 75 -3.90 8.59 0.88
N LEU A 76 -3.78 8.23 -0.38
CA LEU A 76 -3.16 9.05 -1.42
C LEU A 76 -4.05 9.07 -2.66
N CYS A 77 -4.02 10.15 -3.41
CA CYS A 77 -4.87 10.30 -4.59
C CYS A 77 -4.16 9.86 -5.87
N MET A 78 -4.97 9.56 -6.89
CA MET A 78 -4.55 9.48 -8.29
C MET A 78 -5.24 10.57 -9.10
N ASP A 79 -5.49 11.70 -8.48
CA ASP A 79 -5.98 12.90 -9.11
C ASP A 79 -4.83 13.63 -9.83
N GLU A 80 -5.00 14.91 -10.18
CA GLU A 80 -4.00 15.68 -10.94
C GLU A 80 -2.58 15.56 -10.40
N ASN A 81 -2.43 15.49 -9.08
CA ASN A 81 -1.12 15.40 -8.43
C ASN A 81 -0.53 13.99 -8.41
N GLU A 82 -1.33 12.96 -8.70
CA GLU A 82 -0.89 11.57 -8.70
C GLU A 82 -0.05 11.19 -7.47
N CYS A 83 -0.50 11.60 -6.28
CA CYS A 83 0.28 11.45 -5.05
C CYS A 83 0.61 10.00 -4.73
N HIS A 84 -0.28 9.06 -5.06
CA HIS A 84 -0.01 7.64 -4.84
C HIS A 84 1.22 7.17 -5.65
N LEU A 85 1.28 7.55 -6.91
CA LEU A 85 2.43 7.21 -7.75
C LEU A 85 3.68 7.99 -7.35
N GLU A 86 3.59 9.31 -7.28
CA GLU A 86 4.76 10.17 -7.11
C GLU A 86 5.34 10.14 -5.70
N ILE A 87 4.49 10.19 -4.69
CA ILE A 87 4.94 10.18 -3.29
C ILE A 87 4.95 8.75 -2.75
N GLY A 88 3.88 8.01 -2.97
CA GLY A 88 3.75 6.64 -2.47
C GLY A 88 4.79 5.68 -3.06
N HIS A 89 5.00 5.75 -4.35
CA HIS A 89 5.89 4.84 -5.08
C HIS A 89 7.17 5.49 -5.61
N GLY A 90 7.42 6.77 -5.29
CA GLY A 90 8.62 7.44 -5.76
C GLY A 90 8.70 7.54 -7.27
N ASP A 91 7.54 7.73 -7.93
CA ASP A 91 7.38 7.89 -9.38
C ASP A 91 7.59 6.59 -10.20
N SER A 92 7.60 5.43 -9.53
CA SER A 92 7.63 4.14 -10.23
C SER A 92 6.81 3.10 -9.48
N TRP A 93 5.81 2.50 -10.15
CA TRP A 93 4.98 1.45 -9.55
C TRP A 93 5.77 0.22 -9.10
N LYS A 94 6.99 0.03 -9.59
CA LYS A 94 7.90 -1.04 -9.21
C LYS A 94 8.64 -0.76 -7.91
N CYS A 95 8.63 0.49 -7.46
CA CYS A 95 9.31 0.95 -6.26
C CYS A 95 8.32 1.32 -5.18
N TYR A 96 8.81 1.53 -3.97
CA TYR A 96 8.03 2.13 -2.91
C TYR A 96 8.89 3.14 -2.15
N ASN A 97 8.23 4.13 -1.55
CA ASN A 97 8.91 5.16 -0.80
C ASN A 97 8.86 4.82 0.69
N PRO A 98 9.98 4.42 1.32
CA PRO A 98 9.98 4.11 2.75
C PRO A 98 9.74 5.34 3.64
N HIS A 99 9.79 6.54 3.08
CA HIS A 99 9.55 7.81 3.78
C HIS A 99 8.24 8.46 3.37
N VAL A 100 7.28 7.68 2.87
CA VAL A 100 6.02 8.18 2.30
C VAL A 100 5.25 9.08 3.29
N GLU A 101 5.16 8.68 4.55
CA GLU A 101 4.44 9.47 5.56
C GLU A 101 5.08 10.83 5.80
N LYS A 102 6.39 10.86 5.93
CA LYS A 102 7.16 12.09 6.11
C LYS A 102 7.03 12.99 4.89
N ASP A 103 7.15 12.43 3.70
CA ASP A 103 7.07 13.19 2.46
C ASP A 103 5.66 13.73 2.21
N ALA A 104 4.64 12.94 2.55
CA ALA A 104 3.24 13.40 2.47
C ALA A 104 2.98 14.57 3.42
N LYS A 105 3.43 14.49 4.66
CA LYS A 105 3.32 15.58 5.63
C LYS A 105 4.03 16.84 5.17
N ARG A 106 5.21 16.68 4.61
CA ARG A 106 6.02 17.77 4.06
C ARG A 106 5.29 18.45 2.90
N TYR A 107 4.72 17.66 2.01
CA TYR A 107 3.95 18.19 0.89
C TYR A 107 2.70 18.92 1.37
N MET A 108 1.97 18.37 2.33
CA MET A 108 0.77 18.98 2.90
C MET A 108 1.05 20.30 3.62
N SER A 109 2.19 20.40 4.31
CA SER A 109 2.58 21.64 5.02
C SER A 109 3.11 22.71 4.07
N SER A 110 3.47 22.35 2.84
CA SER A 110 3.81 23.30 1.80
C SER A 110 2.52 23.82 1.14
N ASP A 111 2.55 25.06 0.62
CA ASP A 111 1.43 25.57 -0.16
C ASP A 111 1.28 24.71 -1.42
N LYS A 112 0.05 24.56 -1.94
CA LYS A 112 -0.23 23.75 -3.14
C LYS A 112 0.57 24.20 -4.37
N HIS A 113 0.99 25.44 -4.37
CA HIS A 113 1.87 25.99 -5.41
C HIS A 113 3.33 25.56 -5.25
N HIS A 114 3.65 24.95 -4.13
CA HIS A 114 4.99 24.54 -3.79
C HIS A 114 5.49 23.33 -4.57
N ARG A 115 4.61 22.56 -5.16
CA ARG A 115 5.04 21.39 -5.95
C ARG A 115 5.91 21.83 -7.11
N ASP A 116 5.48 22.84 -7.86
CA ASP A 116 6.27 23.40 -8.95
C ASP A 116 7.57 24.00 -8.45
N PHE A 117 7.50 24.67 -7.30
CA PHE A 117 8.67 25.23 -6.64
C PHE A 117 9.65 24.16 -6.19
N LEU A 118 9.19 23.08 -5.58
CA LEU A 118 10.04 21.96 -5.15
C LEU A 118 10.68 21.23 -6.33
N VAL A 119 9.96 21.11 -7.43
CA VAL A 119 10.51 20.52 -8.66
C VAL A 119 11.58 21.41 -9.25
N GLU A 120 11.43 22.74 -9.18
CA GLU A 120 12.44 23.68 -9.63
C GLU A 120 13.69 23.64 -8.74
N ASP A 121 13.54 23.49 -7.43
CA ASP A 121 14.66 23.38 -6.50
C ASP A 121 15.45 22.08 -6.68
N ILE A 122 14.82 21.04 -7.17
CA ILE A 122 15.47 19.74 -7.42
C ILE A 122 16.21 19.73 -8.77
N LYS A 123 15.84 20.61 -9.65
CA LYS A 123 16.54 20.79 -10.94
C LYS A 123 17.79 21.64 -10.78
#